data_c9c29e30b03ac8678c03b1efc5196fce
#
_entry.id   c9c29e30b03ac8678c03b1efc5196fce
#
_cell.length_a   1.000
_cell.length_b   1.000
_cell.length_c   1.000
_cell.angle_alpha   90.00
_cell.angle_beta   90.00
_cell.angle_gamma   90.00
#
_symmetry.space_group_name_H-M   'P 1'
#
loop_
_entity.id
_entity.type
_entity.pdbx_description
1 polymer ?
#
loop_
_entity_poly.entity_id
_entity_poly.type
_entity_poly.pdbx_seq_one_letter_code
_entity_poly.pdbx_strand_id
1 'polypeptide(L)'
;MIFPTPDLTTGPANFEAEDGVVYLSGFGNEHLTEAVVGAVPEGRNSPQRAPHGLYAEQLSGTAFTAPRSSNLRTWVYRIRPSAQHPEFHPLDSGRLSGAPFTAQPPNPNRLRWDPLPFPAIRTDFVDGIYTMGGNGDVLGHTGIAIHLYAANSSMEDRYFVDSDGELLLVPQAGRLVLRTELGTLTVRPGWIAVVPRGIRFAVDLPEGASRGYICENYGTPFVLPERGPIGANGLANARDFRYPTAAFEDVQRTVQVVQKFGGSLWAADYDHSPLDVVGWHGNYAPYIYDLGNFMVIGTISYDHPDPSIFTVLSSPSTTPGVANADFVIFPPRWLVAEGTFRPPWYHRNVMSEFMGLIRGVYDAKAEGFLPGGASLHNSWSSHGPDAATYARASTADLVPAKLDDTLAFMFETRVPVAATTQAYDAPHRQRDYDAVWQDIERFFPRPTP
;
A
#
# COMPACT_ATOMS: atom_id res chain seq x y z
N MET A 1 26.74 -38.72 5.47
CA MET A 1 26.78 -37.29 5.12
C MET A 1 26.55 -36.51 6.40
N ILE A 2 27.58 -35.85 6.91
CA ILE A 2 27.47 -34.98 8.10
C ILE A 2 27.11 -33.58 7.54
N PHE A 3 25.90 -33.11 7.84
CA PHE A 3 25.54 -31.76 7.52
C PHE A 3 26.33 -30.82 8.44
N PRO A 4 26.93 -29.73 7.97
CA PRO A 4 27.56 -28.77 8.84
C PRO A 4 26.49 -28.17 9.78
N THR A 5 26.82 -28.15 11.07
CA THR A 5 25.97 -27.49 12.07
C THR A 5 25.90 -25.98 11.72
N PRO A 6 24.70 -25.38 11.58
CA PRO A 6 24.60 -23.94 11.36
C PRO A 6 25.25 -23.21 12.54
N ASP A 7 25.98 -22.17 12.25
CA ASP A 7 26.52 -21.26 13.26
C ASP A 7 25.34 -20.52 13.94
N LEU A 8 25.00 -20.90 15.16
CA LEU A 8 23.90 -20.35 15.94
C LEU A 8 24.26 -19.03 16.67
N THR A 9 25.40 -18.42 16.31
CA THR A 9 25.83 -17.17 16.94
C THR A 9 25.27 -15.91 16.27
N THR A 10 24.49 -16.04 15.21
CA THR A 10 23.80 -14.91 14.59
C THR A 10 22.45 -14.68 15.28
N GLY A 11 22.20 -13.45 15.74
CA GLY A 11 20.92 -12.95 16.24
C GLY A 11 19.76 -13.19 15.26
N PRO A 12 18.54 -12.62 15.50
CA PRO A 12 17.38 -12.90 14.68
C PRO A 12 17.72 -12.78 13.19
N ALA A 13 17.30 -13.77 12.40
CA ALA A 13 17.71 -13.96 11.01
C ALA A 13 17.57 -12.65 10.22
N ASN A 14 18.69 -12.00 9.95
CA ASN A 14 18.77 -10.87 9.05
C ASN A 14 18.68 -11.44 7.62
N PHE A 15 17.68 -10.99 6.84
CA PHE A 15 17.58 -11.34 5.43
C PHE A 15 18.36 -10.30 4.62
N GLU A 16 19.44 -10.71 4.01
CA GLU A 16 20.13 -9.90 3.02
C GLU A 16 19.32 -9.96 1.72
N ALA A 17 18.90 -8.78 1.23
CA ALA A 17 18.24 -8.68 -0.06
C ALA A 17 19.27 -8.77 -1.20
N GLU A 18 18.80 -9.00 -2.43
CA GLU A 18 19.63 -9.07 -3.65
C GLU A 18 20.52 -7.84 -3.87
N ASP A 19 20.19 -6.69 -3.23
CA ASP A 19 20.92 -5.41 -3.27
C ASP A 19 21.82 -5.16 -2.05
N GLY A 20 22.01 -6.17 -1.19
CA GLY A 20 22.85 -6.06 0.01
C GLY A 20 22.21 -5.34 1.20
N VAL A 21 20.94 -4.98 1.11
CA VAL A 21 20.20 -4.36 2.22
C VAL A 21 19.79 -5.43 3.23
N VAL A 22 20.08 -5.19 4.52
CA VAL A 22 19.70 -6.09 5.62
C VAL A 22 18.36 -5.63 6.20
N TYR A 23 17.45 -6.59 6.43
CA TYR A 23 16.12 -6.35 6.98
C TYR A 23 15.87 -7.11 8.26
N LEU A 24 15.02 -6.54 9.13
CA LEU A 24 14.46 -7.21 10.30
C LEU A 24 13.11 -7.83 9.91
N SER A 25 12.79 -9.02 10.41
CA SER A 25 11.55 -9.71 10.06
C SER A 25 10.52 -9.69 11.20
N GLY A 26 9.24 -9.70 10.83
CA GLY A 26 8.14 -9.92 11.73
C GLY A 26 7.21 -8.73 11.89
N PHE A 27 5.98 -8.86 11.37
CA PHE A 27 4.94 -7.84 11.44
C PHE A 27 4.59 -7.50 12.89
N GLY A 28 4.65 -6.20 13.24
CA GLY A 28 4.29 -5.70 14.56
C GLY A 28 5.23 -6.08 15.70
N ASN A 29 6.38 -6.67 15.40
CA ASN A 29 7.39 -6.99 16.40
C ASN A 29 8.02 -5.72 16.99
N GLU A 30 8.48 -5.84 18.23
CA GLU A 30 9.36 -4.87 18.86
C GLU A 30 10.77 -5.07 18.28
N HIS A 31 11.17 -4.25 17.32
CA HIS A 31 12.48 -4.30 16.71
C HIS A 31 13.49 -3.42 17.44
N LEU A 32 14.77 -3.75 17.30
CA LEU A 32 15.88 -2.93 17.77
C LEU A 32 17.00 -2.97 16.73
N THR A 33 17.51 -1.81 16.35
CA THR A 33 18.60 -1.69 15.39
C THR A 33 19.36 -0.39 15.57
N GLU A 34 20.66 -0.41 15.28
CA GLU A 34 21.53 0.76 15.36
C GLU A 34 22.58 0.74 14.24
N ALA A 35 22.82 1.89 13.63
CA ALA A 35 23.86 2.06 12.61
C ALA A 35 25.25 2.32 13.23
N VAL A 36 25.29 2.78 14.48
CA VAL A 36 26.50 2.96 15.27
C VAL A 36 26.31 2.19 16.57
N VAL A 37 27.23 1.29 16.88
CA VAL A 37 27.17 0.44 18.07
C VAL A 37 27.01 1.26 19.35
N GLY A 38 26.03 0.91 20.17
CA GLY A 38 25.72 1.58 21.42
C GLY A 38 24.95 2.90 21.25
N ALA A 39 24.37 3.19 20.07
CA ALA A 39 23.51 4.35 19.88
C ALA A 39 22.17 4.21 20.62
N VAL A 40 21.65 2.99 20.76
CA VAL A 40 20.46 2.71 21.53
C VAL A 40 20.82 2.45 22.98
N PRO A 41 20.35 3.27 23.95
CA PRO A 41 20.70 3.10 25.35
C PRO A 41 20.09 1.85 25.97
N GLU A 42 20.83 1.16 26.83
CA GLU A 42 20.31 0.03 27.59
C GLU A 42 19.43 0.49 28.76
N GLY A 43 18.31 -0.22 28.95
CA GLY A 43 17.47 -0.16 30.14
C GLY A 43 16.64 1.11 30.33
N ARG A 44 16.88 2.18 29.57
CA ARG A 44 16.13 3.44 29.65
C ARG A 44 15.92 4.04 28.24
N ASN A 45 14.68 4.38 27.91
CA ASN A 45 14.38 5.02 26.63
C ASN A 45 14.94 6.45 26.52
N SER A 46 14.88 7.23 27.61
CA SER A 46 15.40 8.58 27.63
C SER A 46 16.30 8.81 28.86
N PRO A 47 17.55 8.33 28.82
CA PRO A 47 18.50 8.61 29.89
C PRO A 47 18.81 10.11 29.94
N GLN A 48 19.32 10.60 31.08
CA GLN A 48 19.70 12.02 31.24
C GLN A 48 20.65 12.50 30.11
N ARG A 49 21.49 11.60 29.62
CA ARG A 49 22.35 11.81 28.47
C ARG A 49 22.30 10.54 27.61
N ALA A 50 21.77 10.67 26.41
CA ALA A 50 21.83 9.57 25.46
C ALA A 50 23.27 9.32 24.98
N PRO A 51 23.60 8.07 24.59
CA PRO A 51 24.91 7.74 24.03
C PRO A 51 25.25 8.61 22.83
N HIS A 52 26.53 8.78 22.58
CA HIS A 52 27.09 9.54 21.45
C HIS A 52 26.60 11.00 21.33
N GLY A 53 25.97 11.56 22.38
CA GLY A 53 25.41 12.90 22.34
C GLY A 53 24.13 13.02 21.51
N LEU A 54 23.47 11.89 21.23
CA LEU A 54 22.22 11.85 20.48
C LEU A 54 21.05 12.38 21.30
N TYR A 55 19.97 12.73 20.63
CA TYR A 55 18.70 13.12 21.24
C TYR A 55 17.73 11.94 21.18
N ALA A 56 17.15 11.60 22.33
CA ALA A 56 16.08 10.60 22.42
C ALA A 56 14.75 11.26 22.08
N GLU A 57 14.02 10.67 21.14
CA GLU A 57 12.72 11.16 20.69
C GLU A 57 11.74 9.97 20.57
N GLN A 58 10.46 10.17 20.88
CA GLN A 58 9.44 9.13 20.74
C GLN A 58 8.51 9.46 19.59
N LEU A 59 8.35 8.54 18.65
CA LEU A 59 7.31 8.52 17.64
C LEU A 59 6.13 7.69 18.17
N SER A 60 4.93 8.26 18.19
CA SER A 60 3.72 7.59 18.67
C SER A 60 2.68 7.53 17.56
N GLY A 61 2.47 6.34 16.98
CA GLY A 61 1.46 6.08 15.95
C GLY A 61 0.05 5.91 16.53
N THR A 62 -0.07 5.75 17.85
CA THR A 62 -1.33 5.69 18.60
C THR A 62 -1.30 6.65 19.78
N ALA A 63 -2.46 6.92 20.40
CA ALA A 63 -2.49 7.67 21.64
C ALA A 63 -1.66 6.95 22.73
N PHE A 64 -1.05 7.71 23.66
CA PHE A 64 -0.26 7.15 24.76
C PHE A 64 -1.02 6.15 25.62
N THR A 65 -2.35 6.31 25.70
CA THR A 65 -3.25 5.46 26.47
C THR A 65 -3.80 4.26 25.71
N ALA A 66 -3.35 4.02 24.46
CA ALA A 66 -3.79 2.86 23.70
C ALA A 66 -3.45 1.56 24.44
N PRO A 67 -4.29 0.51 24.34
CA PRO A 67 -4.00 -0.80 24.94
C PRO A 67 -2.64 -1.33 24.48
N ARG A 68 -1.93 -2.02 25.38
CA ARG A 68 -0.59 -2.56 25.08
C ARG A 68 -0.55 -3.40 23.80
N SER A 69 -1.60 -4.16 23.53
CA SER A 69 -1.70 -5.03 22.34
C SER A 69 -1.83 -4.28 21.01
N SER A 70 -2.20 -3.00 21.03
CA SER A 70 -2.40 -2.16 19.88
C SER A 70 -1.61 -0.84 19.93
N ASN A 71 -0.79 -0.64 20.97
CA ASN A 71 0.03 0.55 21.10
C ASN A 71 1.20 0.51 20.09
N LEU A 72 1.27 1.53 19.24
CA LEU A 72 2.32 1.70 18.25
C LEU A 72 3.22 2.86 18.64
N ARG A 73 4.48 2.56 18.87
CA ARG A 73 5.48 3.55 19.25
C ARG A 73 6.89 3.09 18.86
N THR A 74 7.76 4.07 18.62
CA THR A 74 9.18 3.83 18.37
C THR A 74 9.99 4.92 19.06
N TRP A 75 11.04 4.53 19.74
CA TRP A 75 12.06 5.43 20.26
C TRP A 75 13.18 5.53 19.25
N VAL A 76 13.53 6.77 18.91
CA VAL A 76 14.60 7.08 17.98
C VAL A 76 15.70 7.86 18.69
N TYR A 77 16.94 7.63 18.30
CA TYR A 77 18.13 8.31 18.81
C TYR A 77 18.80 8.97 17.61
N ARG A 78 18.68 10.30 17.57
CA ARG A 78 18.98 11.08 16.37
C ARG A 78 19.98 12.21 16.65
N ILE A 79 20.60 12.69 15.59
CA ILE A 79 21.66 13.73 15.68
C ILE A 79 21.07 15.07 16.11
N ARG A 80 19.86 15.43 15.60
CA ARG A 80 19.14 16.67 15.95
C ARG A 80 17.69 16.33 16.30
N PRO A 81 17.11 16.97 17.33
CA PRO A 81 15.71 16.73 17.64
C PRO A 81 14.82 17.26 16.51
N SER A 82 13.74 16.54 16.17
CA SER A 82 12.82 16.95 15.11
C SER A 82 12.14 18.30 15.35
N ALA A 83 12.14 18.75 16.61
CA ALA A 83 11.67 20.08 16.98
C ALA A 83 12.55 21.23 16.44
N GLN A 84 13.77 20.91 15.99
CA GLN A 84 14.66 21.89 15.35
C GLN A 84 14.31 21.99 13.87
N HIS A 85 13.26 22.71 13.55
CA HIS A 85 12.83 22.97 12.18
C HIS A 85 12.39 24.44 11.99
N PRO A 86 12.55 25.00 10.79
CA PRO A 86 11.98 26.32 10.47
C PRO A 86 10.47 26.27 10.31
N GLU A 87 9.85 27.46 10.12
CA GLU A 87 8.42 27.57 9.85
C GLU A 87 8.05 26.95 8.52
N PHE A 88 6.95 26.19 8.50
CA PHE A 88 6.36 25.65 7.29
C PHE A 88 5.46 26.66 6.60
N HIS A 89 5.58 26.77 5.29
CA HIS A 89 4.79 27.65 4.44
C HIS A 89 3.94 26.82 3.44
N PRO A 90 2.77 27.33 3.04
CA PRO A 90 1.94 26.65 2.06
C PRO A 90 2.69 26.37 0.75
N LEU A 91 2.56 25.15 0.24
CA LEU A 91 3.09 24.71 -1.04
C LEU A 91 1.94 24.34 -1.98
N ASP A 92 2.08 24.66 -3.26
CA ASP A 92 1.11 24.19 -4.26
C ASP A 92 1.05 22.66 -4.28
N SER A 93 -0.13 22.11 -4.06
CA SER A 93 -0.36 20.68 -4.04
C SER A 93 -0.46 20.05 -5.42
N GLY A 94 -0.48 20.84 -6.48
CA GLY A 94 -0.54 20.34 -7.87
C GLY A 94 -1.74 19.43 -8.12
N ARG A 95 -1.45 18.13 -8.34
CA ARG A 95 -2.49 17.11 -8.56
C ARG A 95 -2.78 16.25 -7.33
N LEU A 96 -2.12 16.52 -6.21
CA LEU A 96 -2.40 15.87 -4.95
C LEU A 96 -3.57 16.54 -4.25
N SER A 97 -4.51 15.77 -3.75
CA SER A 97 -5.66 16.25 -2.97
C SER A 97 -5.91 15.29 -1.80
N GLY A 98 -6.41 15.83 -0.68
CA GLY A 98 -6.87 15.07 0.48
C GLY A 98 -8.38 15.17 0.69
N ALA A 99 -8.93 14.29 1.53
CA ALA A 99 -10.34 14.35 1.93
C ALA A 99 -10.64 15.61 2.79
N PRO A 100 -11.89 16.13 2.73
CA PRO A 100 -13.06 15.56 2.05
C PRO A 100 -13.09 15.87 0.55
N PHE A 101 -13.52 14.88 -0.25
CA PHE A 101 -13.67 15.01 -1.69
C PHE A 101 -15.08 15.52 -2.03
N THR A 102 -15.24 16.81 -2.15
CA THR A 102 -16.56 17.46 -2.31
C THR A 102 -16.81 18.08 -3.69
N ALA A 103 -15.80 18.06 -4.58
CA ALA A 103 -15.92 18.67 -5.90
C ALA A 103 -16.96 17.97 -6.79
N GLN A 104 -17.16 16.67 -6.61
CA GLN A 104 -18.18 15.89 -7.29
C GLN A 104 -18.78 14.85 -6.32
N PRO A 105 -20.08 14.52 -6.43
CA PRO A 105 -20.65 13.40 -5.68
C PRO A 105 -20.05 12.06 -6.15
N PRO A 106 -20.01 11.03 -5.28
CA PRO A 106 -19.66 9.68 -5.71
C PRO A 106 -20.54 9.23 -6.89
N ASN A 107 -19.91 8.60 -7.88
CA ASN A 107 -20.60 8.18 -9.10
C ASN A 107 -21.00 6.69 -8.98
N PRO A 108 -22.26 6.31 -9.26
CA PRO A 108 -22.69 4.92 -9.22
C PRO A 108 -22.25 4.10 -10.45
N ASN A 109 -21.75 4.74 -11.49
CA ASN A 109 -21.24 4.08 -12.68
C ASN A 109 -19.87 3.45 -12.41
N ARG A 110 -19.58 2.38 -13.15
CA ARG A 110 -18.27 1.75 -13.17
C ARG A 110 -17.30 2.62 -13.95
N LEU A 111 -16.14 2.91 -13.36
CA LEU A 111 -15.12 3.74 -13.98
C LEU A 111 -13.86 2.90 -14.24
N ARG A 112 -13.17 3.20 -15.36
CA ARG A 112 -11.90 2.57 -15.71
C ARG A 112 -10.95 3.58 -16.34
N TRP A 113 -9.66 3.41 -16.04
CA TRP A 113 -8.58 4.22 -16.57
C TRP A 113 -7.47 3.34 -17.14
N ASP A 114 -6.93 3.76 -18.26
CA ASP A 114 -5.67 3.25 -18.78
C ASP A 114 -4.50 3.70 -17.88
N PRO A 115 -3.32 3.09 -18.03
CA PRO A 115 -2.15 3.45 -17.25
C PRO A 115 -1.83 4.94 -17.31
N LEU A 116 -1.52 5.55 -16.14
CA LEU A 116 -1.03 6.92 -16.08
C LEU A 116 0.26 7.03 -16.90
N PRO A 117 0.36 7.92 -17.89
CA PRO A 117 1.58 8.08 -18.69
C PRO A 117 2.73 8.61 -17.84
N PHE A 118 3.96 8.20 -18.17
CA PHE A 118 5.14 8.79 -17.56
C PHE A 118 5.25 10.28 -17.93
N PRO A 119 5.70 11.14 -17.01
CA PRO A 119 5.86 12.55 -17.28
C PRO A 119 6.95 12.81 -18.32
N ALA A 120 6.72 13.80 -19.19
CA ALA A 120 7.71 14.24 -20.17
C ALA A 120 8.76 15.21 -19.60
N ILE A 121 8.44 15.85 -18.48
CA ILE A 121 9.34 16.77 -17.75
C ILE A 121 9.87 16.08 -16.50
N ARG A 122 10.97 16.58 -15.95
CA ARG A 122 11.52 16.08 -14.70
C ARG A 122 10.48 16.20 -13.58
N THR A 123 10.13 15.07 -12.99
CA THR A 123 9.06 14.95 -12.00
C THR A 123 9.49 13.93 -10.96
N ASP A 124 9.63 14.35 -9.72
CA ASP A 124 9.90 13.46 -8.62
C ASP A 124 8.63 12.76 -8.10
N PHE A 125 8.77 11.96 -7.04
CA PHE A 125 7.67 11.18 -6.50
C PHE A 125 6.51 12.06 -6.01
N VAL A 126 6.78 13.15 -5.29
CA VAL A 126 5.73 14.02 -4.72
C VAL A 126 4.96 14.74 -5.82
N ASP A 127 5.68 15.34 -6.77
CA ASP A 127 5.07 16.04 -7.90
C ASP A 127 4.39 15.09 -8.88
N GLY A 128 4.80 13.81 -8.86
CA GLY A 128 4.24 12.72 -9.66
C GLY A 128 2.92 12.14 -9.12
N ILE A 129 2.52 12.48 -7.89
CA ILE A 129 1.28 11.99 -7.29
C ILE A 129 0.06 12.60 -8.00
N TYR A 130 -0.87 11.73 -8.35
CA TYR A 130 -2.12 12.05 -9.03
C TYR A 130 -3.29 11.46 -8.27
N THR A 131 -4.04 12.27 -7.54
CA THR A 131 -5.18 11.80 -6.76
C THR A 131 -6.35 11.40 -7.65
N MET A 132 -6.73 10.14 -7.57
CA MET A 132 -7.88 9.57 -8.30
C MET A 132 -9.20 9.92 -7.61
N GLY A 133 -9.23 9.85 -6.30
CA GLY A 133 -10.41 10.08 -5.48
C GLY A 133 -10.22 9.58 -4.06
N GLY A 134 -11.30 9.57 -3.31
CA GLY A 134 -11.28 9.09 -1.94
C GLY A 134 -12.61 9.33 -1.24
N ASN A 135 -12.58 9.16 0.07
CA ASN A 135 -13.72 9.35 0.95
C ASN A 135 -13.26 9.74 2.35
N GLY A 136 -14.23 9.97 3.24
CA GLY A 136 -13.94 10.28 4.63
C GLY A 136 -13.49 11.71 4.86
N ASP A 137 -12.71 11.90 5.90
CA ASP A 137 -12.23 13.21 6.36
C ASP A 137 -10.85 13.06 7.01
N VAL A 138 -9.88 13.80 6.49
CA VAL A 138 -8.51 13.86 7.03
C VAL A 138 -8.53 14.28 8.50
N LEU A 139 -9.27 15.33 8.85
CA LEU A 139 -9.33 15.84 10.21
C LEU A 139 -10.10 14.92 11.16
N GLY A 140 -11.02 14.12 10.63
CA GLY A 140 -11.77 13.09 11.35
C GLY A 140 -11.04 11.76 11.45
N HIS A 141 -9.87 11.63 10.84
CA HIS A 141 -9.10 10.38 10.78
C HIS A 141 -9.93 9.19 10.28
N THR A 142 -10.69 9.38 9.21
CA THR A 142 -11.55 8.36 8.61
C THR A 142 -11.45 8.35 7.10
N GLY A 143 -11.61 7.17 6.49
CA GLY A 143 -11.59 7.02 5.04
C GLY A 143 -10.19 6.87 4.47
N ILE A 144 -10.12 7.06 3.15
CA ILE A 144 -8.88 6.91 2.37
C ILE A 144 -8.83 7.94 1.24
N ALA A 145 -7.62 8.23 0.77
CA ALA A 145 -7.41 8.72 -0.58
C ALA A 145 -6.70 7.65 -1.43
N ILE A 146 -6.99 7.65 -2.70
CA ILE A 146 -6.40 6.76 -3.69
C ILE A 146 -5.67 7.62 -4.70
N HIS A 147 -4.39 7.33 -4.87
CA HIS A 147 -3.56 8.04 -5.83
C HIS A 147 -2.90 7.06 -6.80
N LEU A 148 -2.65 7.52 -8.00
CA LEU A 148 -1.61 6.99 -8.88
C LEU A 148 -0.36 7.85 -8.69
N TYR A 149 0.81 7.32 -9.00
CA TYR A 149 2.01 8.11 -9.15
C TYR A 149 2.74 7.72 -10.45
N ALA A 150 3.39 8.69 -11.05
CA ALA A 150 4.33 8.49 -12.14
C ALA A 150 5.48 9.51 -12.00
N ALA A 151 6.68 9.01 -11.81
CA ALA A 151 7.87 9.82 -11.57
C ALA A 151 9.01 9.37 -12.48
N ASN A 152 9.89 10.31 -12.86
CA ASN A 152 11.05 10.07 -13.70
C ASN A 152 12.34 10.70 -13.17
N SER A 153 12.33 11.14 -11.90
CA SER A 153 13.53 11.59 -11.21
C SER A 153 13.47 11.25 -9.73
N SER A 154 14.63 10.98 -9.14
CA SER A 154 14.78 10.83 -7.70
C SER A 154 14.51 12.15 -6.98
N MET A 155 14.14 12.08 -5.71
CA MET A 155 14.00 13.23 -4.81
C MET A 155 15.39 13.65 -4.35
N GLU A 156 15.96 14.65 -5.01
CA GLU A 156 17.24 15.26 -4.64
C GLU A 156 16.99 16.45 -3.72
N ASP A 157 17.67 16.48 -2.56
CA ASP A 157 17.53 17.55 -1.55
C ASP A 157 16.07 17.87 -1.17
N ARG A 158 15.22 16.90 -1.28
CA ARG A 158 13.78 16.99 -0.98
C ARG A 158 13.33 15.74 -0.21
N TYR A 159 12.56 15.95 0.84
CA TYR A 159 12.01 14.89 1.69
C TYR A 159 10.52 15.08 1.83
N PHE A 160 9.80 14.00 2.07
CA PHE A 160 8.35 14.02 2.23
C PHE A 160 7.94 13.40 3.56
N VAL A 161 6.87 13.90 4.13
CA VAL A 161 6.19 13.33 5.28
C VAL A 161 4.69 13.49 5.12
N ASP A 162 3.94 12.40 5.26
CA ASP A 162 2.48 12.43 5.33
C ASP A 162 2.06 12.39 6.81
N SER A 163 1.45 13.48 7.27
CA SER A 163 0.90 13.59 8.63
C SER A 163 -0.58 13.28 8.70
N ASP A 164 -1.23 13.11 7.55
CA ASP A 164 -2.67 12.85 7.44
C ASP A 164 -2.98 11.35 7.48
N GLY A 165 -2.16 10.54 6.81
CA GLY A 165 -2.38 9.11 6.67
C GLY A 165 -1.09 8.29 6.65
N GLU A 166 -1.23 6.97 6.69
CA GLU A 166 -0.16 6.07 6.29
C GLU A 166 -0.29 5.74 4.81
N LEU A 167 0.83 5.56 4.14
CA LEU A 167 0.89 5.30 2.70
C LEU A 167 1.18 3.83 2.44
N LEU A 168 0.25 3.13 1.79
CA LEU A 168 0.50 1.82 1.20
C LEU A 168 0.86 2.03 -0.27
N LEU A 169 2.10 1.71 -0.63
CA LEU A 169 2.68 1.89 -1.96
C LEU A 169 2.69 0.58 -2.72
N VAL A 170 2.19 0.58 -3.95
CA VAL A 170 2.14 -0.59 -4.85
C VAL A 170 2.79 -0.24 -6.18
N PRO A 171 4.11 -0.41 -6.34
CA PRO A 171 4.78 -0.19 -7.61
C PRO A 171 4.26 -1.13 -8.70
N GLN A 172 4.02 -0.57 -9.90
CA GLN A 172 3.64 -1.33 -11.08
C GLN A 172 4.77 -1.43 -12.11
N ALA A 173 5.54 -0.36 -12.27
CA ALA A 173 6.71 -0.31 -13.15
C ALA A 173 7.82 0.48 -12.48
N GLY A 174 9.05 0.00 -12.61
CA GLY A 174 10.21 0.58 -11.96
C GLY A 174 10.24 0.36 -10.43
N ARG A 175 11.44 0.29 -9.90
CA ARG A 175 11.71 0.06 -8.49
C ARG A 175 11.80 1.40 -7.74
N LEU A 176 11.29 1.42 -6.50
CA LEU A 176 11.48 2.52 -5.55
C LEU A 176 12.52 2.12 -4.51
N VAL A 177 13.43 3.02 -4.20
CA VAL A 177 14.25 2.96 -2.98
C VAL A 177 13.75 4.06 -2.05
N LEU A 178 13.12 3.67 -0.95
CA LEU A 178 12.59 4.56 0.06
C LEU A 178 13.68 4.75 1.13
N ARG A 179 14.34 5.89 1.12
CA ARG A 179 15.22 6.30 2.22
C ARG A 179 14.33 6.94 3.29
N THR A 180 14.14 6.25 4.40
CA THR A 180 13.33 6.75 5.51
C THR A 180 14.20 7.13 6.69
N GLU A 181 13.68 7.91 7.64
CA GLU A 181 14.42 8.24 8.86
C GLU A 181 14.73 7.01 9.74
N LEU A 182 14.08 5.86 9.50
CA LEU A 182 14.32 4.61 10.22
C LEU A 182 15.21 3.61 9.42
N GLY A 183 15.60 3.95 8.20
CA GLY A 183 16.42 3.12 7.32
C GLY A 183 15.85 2.99 5.92
N THR A 184 16.45 2.15 5.09
CA THR A 184 16.14 2.07 3.66
C THR A 184 15.32 0.83 3.33
N LEU A 185 14.34 1.01 2.46
CA LEU A 185 13.48 -0.06 1.92
C LEU A 185 13.55 -0.05 0.39
N THR A 186 13.74 -1.21 -0.21
CA THR A 186 13.66 -1.37 -1.67
C THR A 186 12.36 -2.08 -2.04
N VAL A 187 11.56 -1.45 -2.91
CA VAL A 187 10.23 -1.94 -3.31
C VAL A 187 10.16 -2.04 -4.82
N ARG A 188 9.88 -3.23 -5.33
CA ARG A 188 9.76 -3.52 -6.77
C ARG A 188 8.34 -3.95 -7.14
N PRO A 189 7.96 -3.96 -8.43
CA PRO A 189 6.68 -4.50 -8.85
C PRO A 189 6.43 -5.92 -8.31
N GLY A 190 5.25 -6.15 -7.73
CA GLY A 190 4.93 -7.38 -6.99
C GLY A 190 5.24 -7.35 -5.50
N TRP A 191 5.79 -6.25 -5.00
CA TRP A 191 5.99 -5.95 -3.59
C TRP A 191 5.14 -4.75 -3.18
N ILE A 192 4.91 -4.61 -1.89
CA ILE A 192 4.31 -3.40 -1.30
C ILE A 192 5.23 -2.82 -0.24
N ALA A 193 5.07 -1.52 0.00
CA ALA A 193 5.58 -0.86 1.19
C ALA A 193 4.46 -0.14 1.92
N VAL A 194 4.56 -0.11 3.25
CA VAL A 194 3.74 0.78 4.07
C VAL A 194 4.68 1.74 4.80
N VAL A 195 4.44 3.03 4.59
CA VAL A 195 5.12 4.10 5.32
C VAL A 195 4.11 4.68 6.31
N PRO A 196 4.31 4.48 7.62
CA PRO A 196 3.40 4.98 8.64
C PRO A 196 3.31 6.51 8.64
N ARG A 197 2.17 7.03 9.12
CA ARG A 197 1.92 8.46 9.30
C ARG A 197 3.07 9.13 10.07
N GLY A 198 3.56 10.26 9.55
CA GLY A 198 4.57 11.08 10.21
C GLY A 198 6.04 10.62 10.02
N ILE A 199 6.28 9.50 9.35
CA ILE A 199 7.63 9.06 9.00
C ILE A 199 8.15 9.86 7.80
N ARG A 200 9.33 10.45 7.95
CA ARG A 200 10.01 11.21 6.89
C ARG A 200 10.74 10.27 5.94
N PHE A 201 10.65 10.56 4.64
CA PHE A 201 11.33 9.76 3.63
C PHE A 201 11.63 10.53 2.35
N ALA A 202 12.52 10.00 1.54
CA ALA A 202 12.75 10.38 0.16
C ALA A 202 12.71 9.15 -0.74
N VAL A 203 12.41 9.34 -2.02
CA VAL A 203 12.29 8.28 -3.00
C VAL A 203 13.37 8.42 -4.06
N ASP A 204 14.19 7.39 -4.22
CA ASP A 204 15.12 7.28 -5.31
C ASP A 204 14.61 6.30 -6.38
N LEU A 205 14.89 6.62 -7.64
CA LEU A 205 14.48 5.85 -8.81
C LEU A 205 15.73 5.29 -9.52
N PRO A 206 16.27 4.15 -9.08
CA PRO A 206 17.52 3.63 -9.65
C PRO A 206 17.39 3.21 -11.12
N GLU A 207 16.18 2.95 -11.60
CA GLU A 207 15.88 2.60 -12.99
C GLU A 207 15.42 3.82 -13.82
N GLY A 208 15.51 5.02 -13.25
CA GLY A 208 15.20 6.29 -13.91
C GLY A 208 13.72 6.66 -13.94
N ALA A 209 12.80 5.71 -13.82
CA ALA A 209 11.37 5.99 -13.76
C ALA A 209 10.62 4.91 -12.96
N SER A 210 9.51 5.33 -12.33
CA SER A 210 8.58 4.41 -11.67
C SER A 210 7.17 4.96 -11.71
N ARG A 211 6.19 4.06 -11.77
CA ARG A 211 4.78 4.36 -11.54
C ARG A 211 4.11 3.26 -10.77
N GLY A 212 3.00 3.60 -10.15
CA GLY A 212 2.21 2.67 -9.36
C GLY A 212 1.03 3.35 -8.69
N TYR A 213 0.62 2.77 -7.57
CA TYR A 213 -0.58 3.13 -6.86
C TYR A 213 -0.27 3.41 -5.39
N ILE A 214 -1.08 4.25 -4.77
CA ILE A 214 -0.97 4.61 -3.37
C ILE A 214 -2.37 4.57 -2.76
N CYS A 215 -2.51 3.85 -1.63
CA CYS A 215 -3.61 4.03 -0.71
C CYS A 215 -3.10 4.85 0.48
N GLU A 216 -3.63 6.05 0.64
CA GLU A 216 -3.43 6.87 1.82
C GLU A 216 -4.55 6.57 2.80
N ASN A 217 -4.22 5.90 3.90
CA ASN A 217 -5.17 5.46 4.91
C ASN A 217 -5.23 6.48 6.05
N TYR A 218 -6.34 7.18 6.17
CA TYR A 218 -6.57 8.15 7.25
C TYR A 218 -6.99 7.51 8.57
N GLY A 219 -7.45 6.26 8.51
CA GLY A 219 -7.98 5.53 9.67
C GLY A 219 -6.93 4.93 10.59
N THR A 220 -7.32 3.84 11.22
CA THR A 220 -6.43 3.01 12.04
C THR A 220 -5.34 2.40 11.15
N PRO A 221 -4.09 2.33 11.62
CA PRO A 221 -3.01 1.68 10.89
C PRO A 221 -3.36 0.26 10.42
N PHE A 222 -2.78 -0.15 9.30
CA PHE A 222 -2.96 -1.49 8.78
C PHE A 222 -2.47 -2.56 9.75
N VAL A 223 -3.25 -3.61 9.89
CA VAL A 223 -2.96 -4.81 10.67
C VAL A 223 -3.12 -6.06 9.81
N LEU A 224 -2.59 -7.18 10.26
CA LEU A 224 -2.90 -8.46 9.63
C LEU A 224 -4.36 -8.83 9.93
N PRO A 225 -5.13 -9.31 8.92
CA PRO A 225 -6.52 -9.72 9.13
C PRO A 225 -6.62 -10.91 10.07
N GLU A 226 -7.74 -11.00 10.80
CA GLU A 226 -8.08 -12.16 11.63
C GLU A 226 -8.26 -13.40 10.75
N ARG A 227 -7.65 -14.51 11.15
CA ARG A 227 -7.69 -15.74 10.35
C ARG A 227 -8.92 -16.61 10.61
N GLY A 228 -9.54 -16.46 11.77
CA GLY A 228 -10.71 -17.25 12.15
C GLY A 228 -10.50 -18.75 11.96
N PRO A 229 -11.44 -19.46 11.33
CA PRO A 229 -11.36 -20.92 11.14
C PRO A 229 -10.25 -21.38 10.17
N ILE A 230 -9.60 -20.49 9.43
CA ILE A 230 -8.44 -20.84 8.59
C ILE A 230 -7.27 -21.32 9.46
N GLY A 231 -7.17 -20.85 10.70
CA GLY A 231 -6.10 -21.22 11.62
C GLY A 231 -4.78 -20.50 11.35
N ALA A 232 -3.67 -21.13 11.71
CA ALA A 232 -2.36 -20.49 11.69
C ALA A 232 -1.72 -20.36 10.30
N ASN A 233 -2.10 -21.22 9.35
CA ASN A 233 -1.57 -21.23 7.99
C ASN A 233 -2.57 -20.60 7.03
N GLY A 234 -2.06 -19.81 6.09
CA GLY A 234 -2.85 -19.10 5.09
C GLY A 234 -2.69 -17.57 5.20
N LEU A 235 -3.06 -16.86 4.15
CA LEU A 235 -2.91 -15.40 4.02
C LEU A 235 -1.43 -14.95 4.11
N ALA A 236 -1.19 -13.70 4.46
CA ALA A 236 0.16 -13.19 4.71
C ALA A 236 0.68 -13.65 6.07
N ASN A 237 1.92 -14.14 6.13
CA ASN A 237 2.56 -14.51 7.39
C ASN A 237 3.35 -13.35 7.97
N ALA A 238 3.25 -13.12 9.28
CA ALA A 238 3.96 -12.05 9.95
C ALA A 238 5.48 -12.07 9.71
N ARG A 239 6.10 -13.26 9.65
CA ARG A 239 7.55 -13.43 9.44
C ARG A 239 8.05 -12.90 8.08
N ASP A 240 7.16 -12.78 7.09
CA ASP A 240 7.54 -12.40 5.72
C ASP A 240 7.53 -10.88 5.50
N PHE A 241 7.03 -10.14 6.48
CA PHE A 241 7.15 -8.67 6.52
C PHE A 241 8.55 -8.26 6.97
N ARG A 242 9.14 -7.29 6.27
CA ARG A 242 10.51 -6.86 6.47
C ARG A 242 10.55 -5.38 6.84
N TYR A 243 11.31 -5.07 7.89
CA TYR A 243 11.52 -3.74 8.43
C TYR A 243 12.96 -3.29 8.15
N PRO A 244 13.24 -1.99 7.97
CA PRO A 244 14.59 -1.53 7.68
C PRO A 244 15.50 -1.68 8.90
N THR A 245 16.78 -1.86 8.68
CA THR A 245 17.79 -1.61 9.69
C THR A 245 18.14 -0.12 9.71
N ALA A 246 18.56 0.40 10.87
CA ALA A 246 18.92 1.79 11.03
C ALA A 246 20.00 2.22 10.02
N ALA A 247 19.72 3.30 9.32
CA ALA A 247 20.67 3.98 8.44
C ALA A 247 20.36 5.47 8.50
N PHE A 248 21.42 6.32 8.55
CA PHE A 248 21.25 7.74 8.76
C PHE A 248 22.07 8.57 7.78
N GLU A 249 21.65 9.82 7.62
CA GLU A 249 22.34 10.85 6.86
C GLU A 249 22.85 11.93 7.82
N ASP A 250 24.18 12.10 7.91
CA ASP A 250 24.78 13.25 8.59
C ASP A 250 25.25 14.27 7.52
N VAL A 251 24.26 14.91 6.92
CA VAL A 251 24.47 15.85 5.81
C VAL A 251 23.99 17.23 6.21
N GLN A 252 24.87 18.21 6.10
CA GLN A 252 24.59 19.61 6.38
C GLN A 252 24.59 20.42 5.08
N ARG A 253 23.38 20.59 4.53
CA ARG A 253 23.10 21.42 3.36
C ARG A 253 21.61 21.80 3.36
N THR A 254 21.27 22.83 2.60
CA THR A 254 19.86 23.21 2.44
C THR A 254 19.08 22.10 1.72
N VAL A 255 17.98 21.66 2.35
CA VAL A 255 17.07 20.66 1.82
C VAL A 255 15.63 21.08 2.07
N GLN A 256 14.71 20.72 1.20
CA GLN A 256 13.29 21.00 1.38
C GLN A 256 12.58 19.80 2.05
N VAL A 257 11.89 20.04 3.14
CA VAL A 257 10.96 19.08 3.73
C VAL A 257 9.53 19.47 3.36
N VAL A 258 8.86 18.61 2.62
CA VAL A 258 7.46 18.76 2.23
C VAL A 258 6.61 17.92 3.18
N GLN A 259 5.65 18.56 3.83
CA GLN A 259 4.71 17.93 4.74
C GLN A 259 3.29 18.01 4.20
N LYS A 260 2.62 16.88 4.07
CA LYS A 260 1.18 16.84 3.86
C LYS A 260 0.49 16.93 5.20
N PHE A 261 -0.34 17.97 5.39
CA PHE A 261 -1.05 18.21 6.64
C PHE A 261 -2.40 18.89 6.37
N GLY A 262 -3.48 18.32 6.90
CA GLY A 262 -4.83 18.81 6.72
C GLY A 262 -5.30 18.82 5.26
N GLY A 263 -4.84 17.84 4.46
CA GLY A 263 -5.15 17.69 3.03
C GLY A 263 -4.36 18.61 2.10
N SER A 264 -3.43 19.42 2.63
CA SER A 264 -2.64 20.40 1.87
C SER A 264 -1.14 20.13 2.02
N LEU A 265 -0.33 20.61 1.09
CA LEU A 265 1.12 20.57 1.18
C LEU A 265 1.68 21.83 1.82
N TRP A 266 2.68 21.63 2.63
CA TRP A 266 3.49 22.64 3.30
C TRP A 266 4.95 22.33 3.06
N ALA A 267 5.81 23.32 3.03
CA ALA A 267 7.25 23.15 2.86
C ALA A 267 8.05 24.01 3.82
N ALA A 268 9.19 23.49 4.23
CA ALA A 268 10.19 24.24 4.99
C ALA A 268 11.60 23.87 4.50
N ASP A 269 12.52 24.85 4.48
CA ASP A 269 13.91 24.65 4.07
C ASP A 269 14.78 24.40 5.31
N TYR A 270 15.20 23.17 5.51
CA TYR A 270 16.10 22.76 6.58
C TYR A 270 17.56 22.99 6.16
N ASP A 271 18.45 23.15 7.11
CA ASP A 271 19.90 23.22 6.89
C ASP A 271 20.62 21.87 6.99
N HIS A 272 19.84 20.78 7.15
CA HIS A 272 20.35 19.42 7.33
C HIS A 272 19.34 18.38 6.80
N SER A 273 19.82 17.15 6.56
CA SER A 273 18.91 16.03 6.28
C SER A 273 18.06 15.68 7.48
N PRO A 274 16.73 15.48 7.32
CA PRO A 274 15.87 15.01 8.40
C PRO A 274 15.97 13.48 8.64
N LEU A 275 16.75 12.75 7.86
CA LEU A 275 16.96 11.30 7.99
C LEU A 275 18.18 11.00 8.89
N ASP A 276 18.25 11.59 10.05
CA ASP A 276 19.41 11.61 10.94
C ASP A 276 19.30 10.67 12.17
N VAL A 277 18.42 9.66 12.11
CA VAL A 277 18.24 8.68 13.17
C VAL A 277 19.33 7.60 13.12
N VAL A 278 20.18 7.56 14.13
CA VAL A 278 21.34 6.67 14.22
C VAL A 278 20.97 5.28 14.75
N GLY A 279 19.93 5.21 15.58
CA GLY A 279 19.40 3.96 16.10
C GLY A 279 17.97 4.11 16.57
N TRP A 280 17.23 3.01 16.59
CA TRP A 280 15.84 3.02 17.02
C TRP A 280 15.42 1.65 17.56
N HIS A 281 14.37 1.64 18.39
CA HIS A 281 13.65 0.44 18.78
C HIS A 281 12.17 0.72 18.91
N GLY A 282 11.34 -0.26 18.57
CA GLY A 282 9.89 -0.15 18.65
C GLY A 282 9.19 -0.96 17.58
N ASN A 283 7.88 -0.72 17.46
CA ASN A 283 6.99 -1.42 16.52
C ASN A 283 6.28 -0.47 15.53
N TYR A 284 6.53 0.83 15.60
CA TYR A 284 6.01 1.83 14.65
C TYR A 284 7.11 2.21 13.67
N ALA A 285 7.17 1.48 12.57
CA ALA A 285 8.21 1.64 11.55
C ALA A 285 7.68 1.24 10.17
N PRO A 286 8.25 1.75 9.08
CA PRO A 286 7.88 1.37 7.73
C PRO A 286 8.28 -0.08 7.44
N TYR A 287 7.55 -0.74 6.56
CA TYR A 287 7.80 -2.13 6.20
C TYR A 287 7.48 -2.43 4.75
N ILE A 288 8.01 -3.54 4.25
CA ILE A 288 7.75 -4.10 2.94
C ILE A 288 7.25 -5.54 3.05
N TYR A 289 6.53 -5.98 2.01
CA TYR A 289 6.07 -7.36 1.89
C TYR A 289 6.10 -7.80 0.43
N ASP A 290 6.63 -9.00 0.18
CA ASP A 290 6.60 -9.64 -1.13
C ASP A 290 5.26 -10.36 -1.33
N LEU A 291 4.44 -9.90 -2.26
CA LEU A 291 3.13 -10.48 -2.54
C LEU A 291 3.24 -11.93 -3.08
N GLY A 292 4.43 -12.33 -3.56
CA GLY A 292 4.71 -13.71 -3.93
C GLY A 292 4.74 -14.69 -2.76
N ASN A 293 4.89 -14.21 -1.52
CA ASN A 293 4.86 -15.02 -0.30
C ASN A 293 3.44 -15.24 0.25
N PHE A 294 2.43 -14.66 -0.39
CA PHE A 294 1.05 -14.81 0.06
C PHE A 294 0.56 -16.25 -0.14
N MET A 295 0.10 -16.87 0.93
CA MET A 295 -0.46 -18.22 0.87
C MET A 295 -1.90 -18.18 0.39
N VAL A 296 -2.11 -18.47 -0.89
CA VAL A 296 -3.43 -18.52 -1.51
C VAL A 296 -4.22 -19.70 -0.99
N ILE A 297 -5.45 -19.45 -0.55
CA ILE A 297 -6.42 -20.47 -0.19
C ILE A 297 -7.47 -20.56 -1.29
N GLY A 298 -7.73 -21.77 -1.78
CA GLY A 298 -8.76 -22.04 -2.76
C GLY A 298 -9.65 -23.21 -2.33
N THR A 299 -10.76 -23.42 -3.01
CA THR A 299 -11.57 -24.61 -2.88
C THR A 299 -11.33 -25.55 -4.05
N ILE A 300 -11.38 -26.86 -3.80
CA ILE A 300 -11.35 -27.89 -4.84
C ILE A 300 -12.75 -28.47 -5.12
N SER A 301 -13.68 -28.31 -4.21
CA SER A 301 -15.04 -28.89 -4.35
C SER A 301 -16.11 -27.87 -4.01
N TYR A 302 -17.22 -27.97 -4.69
CA TYR A 302 -18.49 -27.31 -4.48
C TYR A 302 -18.56 -25.87 -4.98
N ASP A 303 -17.93 -24.85 -4.32
CA ASP A 303 -18.19 -23.47 -4.67
C ASP A 303 -16.98 -22.54 -4.43
N HIS A 304 -17.08 -21.29 -4.82
CA HIS A 304 -16.09 -20.27 -4.57
C HIS A 304 -16.08 -19.83 -3.10
N PRO A 305 -14.88 -19.64 -2.50
CA PRO A 305 -14.75 -18.87 -1.28
C PRO A 305 -14.90 -17.36 -1.57
N ASP A 306 -15.30 -16.61 -0.56
CA ASP A 306 -15.30 -15.14 -0.65
C ASP A 306 -13.91 -14.56 -0.88
N PRO A 307 -13.79 -13.42 -1.60
CA PRO A 307 -12.50 -12.79 -1.87
C PRO A 307 -11.75 -12.31 -0.61
N SER A 308 -12.39 -12.24 0.54
CA SER A 308 -11.76 -11.93 1.84
C SER A 308 -10.58 -12.85 2.19
N ILE A 309 -10.54 -14.07 1.64
CA ILE A 309 -9.39 -14.99 1.78
C ILE A 309 -8.12 -14.49 1.09
N PHE A 310 -8.20 -13.47 0.27
CA PHE A 310 -7.09 -12.84 -0.43
C PHE A 310 -6.63 -11.52 0.23
N THR A 311 -7.15 -11.19 1.42
CA THR A 311 -6.78 -9.96 2.14
C THR A 311 -5.37 -10.08 2.74
N VAL A 312 -4.50 -9.15 2.37
CA VAL A 312 -3.12 -9.07 2.88
C VAL A 312 -3.07 -8.23 4.15
N LEU A 313 -3.70 -7.06 4.13
CA LEU A 313 -3.73 -6.09 5.21
C LEU A 313 -5.14 -5.50 5.35
N SER A 314 -5.52 -5.18 6.58
CA SER A 314 -6.80 -4.56 6.91
C SER A 314 -6.61 -3.38 7.84
N SER A 315 -7.25 -2.24 7.55
CA SER A 315 -7.37 -1.11 8.47
C SER A 315 -8.73 -1.19 9.16
N PRO A 316 -8.80 -1.51 10.45
CA PRO A 316 -10.07 -1.58 11.17
C PRO A 316 -10.79 -0.24 11.21
N SER A 317 -12.12 -0.24 11.11
CA SER A 317 -12.94 0.93 11.36
C SER A 317 -13.55 0.92 12.76
N THR A 318 -14.29 1.98 13.09
CA THR A 318 -15.07 2.06 14.33
C THR A 318 -16.28 1.12 14.34
N THR A 319 -16.65 0.55 13.19
CA THR A 319 -17.73 -0.44 13.07
C THR A 319 -17.14 -1.84 13.09
N PRO A 320 -17.41 -2.67 14.09
CA PRO A 320 -16.89 -4.02 14.17
C PRO A 320 -17.21 -4.85 12.93
N GLY A 321 -16.22 -5.57 12.41
CA GLY A 321 -16.37 -6.43 11.22
C GLY A 321 -16.44 -5.69 9.89
N VAL A 322 -16.20 -4.36 9.88
CA VAL A 322 -16.16 -3.55 8.66
C VAL A 322 -14.84 -2.77 8.62
N ALA A 323 -14.03 -2.98 7.62
CA ALA A 323 -12.77 -2.28 7.46
C ALA A 323 -12.97 -0.83 6.99
N ASN A 324 -12.08 0.07 7.43
CA ASN A 324 -11.90 1.39 6.81
C ASN A 324 -11.28 1.22 5.41
N ALA A 325 -10.27 0.36 5.34
CA ALA A 325 -9.63 -0.05 4.10
C ALA A 325 -9.12 -1.50 4.21
N ASP A 326 -9.30 -2.29 3.16
CA ASP A 326 -8.66 -3.58 2.97
C ASP A 326 -7.74 -3.53 1.74
N PHE A 327 -6.61 -4.17 1.84
CA PHE A 327 -5.73 -4.45 0.71
C PHE A 327 -5.84 -5.92 0.35
N VAL A 328 -6.47 -6.18 -0.78
CA VAL A 328 -6.76 -7.52 -1.32
C VAL A 328 -5.94 -7.75 -2.57
N ILE A 329 -5.44 -8.96 -2.80
CA ILE A 329 -4.69 -9.30 -4.01
C ILE A 329 -5.31 -10.46 -4.77
N PHE A 330 -5.08 -10.52 -6.07
CA PHE A 330 -5.46 -11.64 -6.94
C PHE A 330 -4.18 -12.20 -7.58
N PRO A 331 -3.46 -13.06 -6.83
CA PRO A 331 -2.16 -13.57 -7.27
C PRO A 331 -2.30 -14.78 -8.18
N PRO A 332 -1.19 -15.28 -8.78
CA PRO A 332 -1.14 -16.56 -9.45
C PRO A 332 -1.69 -17.68 -8.57
N ARG A 333 -2.55 -18.54 -9.14
CA ARG A 333 -3.22 -19.59 -8.39
C ARG A 333 -3.76 -20.70 -9.27
N TRP A 334 -4.06 -21.86 -8.67
CA TRP A 334 -4.79 -22.92 -9.31
C TRP A 334 -6.31 -22.70 -9.21
N LEU A 335 -7.00 -22.92 -10.33
CA LEU A 335 -8.46 -23.00 -10.41
C LEU A 335 -8.84 -24.45 -10.54
N VAL A 336 -9.43 -25.01 -9.50
CA VAL A 336 -9.73 -26.43 -9.39
C VAL A 336 -11.17 -26.74 -8.95
N ALA A 337 -11.99 -25.70 -8.72
CA ALA A 337 -13.36 -25.84 -8.26
C ALA A 337 -14.19 -26.72 -9.22
N GLU A 338 -14.76 -27.80 -8.70
CA GLU A 338 -15.58 -28.75 -9.44
C GLU A 338 -17.00 -28.21 -9.66
N GLY A 339 -17.56 -28.37 -10.87
CA GLY A 339 -18.93 -28.00 -11.17
C GLY A 339 -19.29 -26.53 -10.97
N THR A 340 -18.30 -25.67 -10.75
CA THR A 340 -18.49 -24.27 -10.37
C THR A 340 -18.04 -23.32 -11.47
N PHE A 341 -18.78 -22.26 -11.73
CA PHE A 341 -18.35 -21.16 -12.58
C PHE A 341 -17.11 -20.48 -11.98
N ARG A 342 -15.97 -20.57 -12.64
CA ARG A 342 -14.66 -20.24 -12.04
C ARG A 342 -14.28 -18.76 -11.99
N PRO A 343 -14.68 -17.88 -12.94
CA PRO A 343 -14.50 -16.45 -12.78
C PRO A 343 -15.26 -15.92 -11.55
N PRO A 344 -14.89 -14.75 -11.00
CA PRO A 344 -15.73 -14.09 -10.01
C PRO A 344 -17.17 -13.95 -10.51
N TRP A 345 -18.13 -14.22 -9.64
CA TRP A 345 -19.56 -14.11 -10.00
C TRP A 345 -20.02 -12.66 -10.14
N TYR A 346 -21.16 -12.44 -10.80
CA TYR A 346 -21.79 -11.11 -10.80
C TYR A 346 -22.22 -10.75 -9.38
N HIS A 347 -21.89 -9.55 -8.94
CA HIS A 347 -22.19 -9.14 -7.57
C HIS A 347 -22.42 -7.64 -7.43
N ARG A 348 -22.91 -7.29 -6.27
CA ARG A 348 -23.01 -5.95 -5.70
C ARG A 348 -22.72 -6.10 -4.22
N ASN A 349 -21.82 -5.32 -3.69
CA ASN A 349 -21.49 -5.37 -2.27
C ASN A 349 -21.53 -3.97 -1.62
N VAL A 350 -21.47 -3.94 -0.31
CA VAL A 350 -21.49 -2.69 0.48
C VAL A 350 -20.18 -1.90 0.38
N MET A 351 -19.09 -2.57 0.01
CA MET A 351 -17.79 -1.95 -0.11
C MET A 351 -17.62 -1.29 -1.49
N SER A 352 -16.78 -0.27 -1.56
CA SER A 352 -16.29 0.31 -2.80
C SER A 352 -14.93 -0.28 -3.13
N GLU A 353 -14.73 -0.62 -4.39
CA GLU A 353 -13.57 -1.37 -4.87
C GLU A 353 -12.78 -0.53 -5.88
N PHE A 354 -11.55 -0.19 -5.53
CA PHE A 354 -10.60 0.36 -6.48
C PHE A 354 -9.56 -0.70 -6.82
N MET A 355 -9.59 -1.19 -8.05
CA MET A 355 -8.74 -2.26 -8.53
C MET A 355 -7.60 -1.72 -9.38
N GLY A 356 -6.41 -2.29 -9.23
CA GLY A 356 -5.25 -2.06 -10.08
C GLY A 356 -4.67 -3.36 -10.62
N LEU A 357 -4.05 -3.31 -11.79
CA LEU A 357 -3.37 -4.44 -12.40
C LEU A 357 -1.86 -4.19 -12.40
N ILE A 358 -1.11 -5.03 -11.68
CA ILE A 358 0.36 -4.93 -11.62
C ILE A 358 0.99 -5.55 -12.85
N ARG A 359 0.54 -6.78 -13.21
CA ARG A 359 1.05 -7.51 -14.39
C ARG A 359 0.03 -8.51 -14.92
N GLY A 360 0.22 -8.91 -16.18
CA GLY A 360 -0.56 -9.96 -16.84
C GLY A 360 -1.96 -9.52 -17.26
N VAL A 361 -2.90 -10.44 -17.21
CA VAL A 361 -4.31 -10.26 -17.59
C VAL A 361 -5.18 -10.65 -16.41
N TYR A 362 -6.19 -9.84 -16.10
CA TYR A 362 -7.15 -10.16 -15.06
C TYR A 362 -8.19 -11.17 -15.55
N ASP A 363 -8.46 -12.21 -14.77
CA ASP A 363 -9.28 -13.37 -15.17
C ASP A 363 -10.76 -13.04 -15.48
N ALA A 364 -11.32 -11.99 -14.87
CA ALA A 364 -12.70 -11.55 -15.15
C ALA A 364 -12.80 -10.63 -16.39
N LYS A 365 -11.70 -10.21 -17.01
CA LYS A 365 -11.64 -9.25 -18.11
C LYS A 365 -10.57 -9.67 -19.10
N ALA A 366 -10.98 -10.21 -20.24
CA ALA A 366 -10.05 -10.68 -21.25
C ALA A 366 -9.25 -9.56 -21.94
N GLU A 367 -9.87 -8.38 -22.06
CA GLU A 367 -9.28 -7.23 -22.78
C GLU A 367 -9.60 -5.90 -22.07
N GLY A 368 -8.86 -4.85 -22.41
CA GLY A 368 -9.15 -3.49 -21.97
C GLY A 368 -8.71 -3.14 -20.55
N PHE A 369 -8.13 -4.06 -19.78
CA PHE A 369 -7.55 -3.78 -18.46
C PHE A 369 -6.04 -4.03 -18.51
N LEU A 370 -5.28 -2.98 -18.71
CA LEU A 370 -3.83 -3.03 -18.90
C LEU A 370 -3.07 -2.93 -17.59
N PRO A 371 -1.87 -3.53 -17.47
CA PRO A 371 -0.97 -3.29 -16.34
C PRO A 371 -0.68 -1.80 -16.15
N GLY A 372 -0.91 -1.28 -14.95
CA GLY A 372 -0.86 0.15 -14.63
C GLY A 372 -2.21 0.85 -14.73
N GLY A 373 -3.22 0.21 -15.32
CA GLY A 373 -4.59 0.71 -15.35
C GLY A 373 -5.33 0.50 -14.02
N ALA A 374 -6.49 1.15 -13.90
CA ALA A 374 -7.32 1.09 -12.69
C ALA A 374 -8.81 1.01 -13.04
N SER A 375 -9.62 0.46 -12.12
CA SER A 375 -11.07 0.55 -12.17
C SER A 375 -11.64 0.90 -10.80
N LEU A 376 -12.78 1.58 -10.79
CA LEU A 376 -13.55 1.91 -9.58
C LEU A 376 -14.98 1.38 -9.74
N HIS A 377 -15.38 0.52 -8.82
CA HIS A 377 -16.75 0.05 -8.63
C HIS A 377 -17.22 0.49 -7.25
N ASN A 378 -18.02 1.52 -7.20
CA ASN A 378 -18.53 2.03 -5.93
C ASN A 378 -19.50 1.05 -5.26
N SER A 379 -19.71 1.24 -3.97
CA SER A 379 -20.71 0.54 -3.17
C SER A 379 -22.02 0.33 -3.95
N TRP A 380 -22.50 -0.90 -4.00
CA TRP A 380 -23.70 -1.35 -4.75
C TRP A 380 -23.62 -1.21 -6.28
N SER A 381 -22.50 -0.87 -6.85
CA SER A 381 -22.29 -0.88 -8.30
C SER A 381 -22.21 -2.31 -8.82
N SER A 382 -23.15 -2.71 -9.67
CA SER A 382 -23.21 -4.08 -10.21
C SER A 382 -22.04 -4.33 -11.17
N HIS A 383 -21.28 -5.39 -10.96
CA HIS A 383 -20.19 -5.78 -11.84
C HIS A 383 -19.90 -7.29 -11.80
N GLY A 384 -18.94 -7.75 -12.59
CA GLY A 384 -18.60 -9.16 -12.74
C GLY A 384 -17.90 -9.40 -14.07
N PRO A 385 -17.83 -10.66 -14.54
CA PRO A 385 -17.20 -10.98 -15.83
C PRO A 385 -17.89 -10.26 -16.99
N ASP A 386 -17.10 -9.89 -17.99
CA ASP A 386 -17.64 -9.38 -19.26
C ASP A 386 -18.36 -10.48 -20.05
N ALA A 387 -19.08 -10.09 -21.10
CA ALA A 387 -19.86 -11.03 -21.93
C ALA A 387 -18.99 -12.15 -22.53
N ALA A 388 -17.80 -11.82 -23.04
CA ALA A 388 -16.89 -12.79 -23.63
C ALA A 388 -16.32 -13.76 -22.59
N THR A 389 -15.97 -13.30 -21.41
CA THR A 389 -15.51 -14.15 -20.31
C THR A 389 -16.60 -15.06 -19.81
N TYR A 390 -17.84 -14.56 -19.66
CA TYR A 390 -18.98 -15.39 -19.30
C TYR A 390 -19.23 -16.50 -20.32
N ALA A 391 -19.29 -16.17 -21.62
CA ALA A 391 -19.53 -17.13 -22.69
C ALA A 391 -18.49 -18.26 -22.69
N ARG A 392 -17.19 -17.91 -22.56
CA ARG A 392 -16.12 -18.91 -22.48
C ARG A 392 -16.21 -19.78 -21.22
N ALA A 393 -16.39 -19.14 -20.06
CA ALA A 393 -16.34 -19.83 -18.78
C ALA A 393 -17.54 -20.74 -18.53
N SER A 394 -18.73 -20.38 -19.06
CA SER A 394 -19.94 -21.19 -18.91
C SER A 394 -19.95 -22.49 -19.74
N THR A 395 -19.05 -22.62 -20.71
CA THR A 395 -18.92 -23.79 -21.59
C THR A 395 -17.57 -24.49 -21.50
N ALA A 396 -16.66 -23.98 -20.68
CA ALA A 396 -15.32 -24.53 -20.55
C ALA A 396 -15.29 -25.90 -19.84
N ASP A 397 -14.41 -26.78 -20.27
CA ASP A 397 -14.12 -27.99 -19.53
C ASP A 397 -13.40 -27.65 -18.20
N LEU A 398 -13.96 -28.13 -17.09
CA LEU A 398 -13.48 -27.81 -15.75
C LEU A 398 -12.30 -28.71 -15.33
N VAL A 399 -11.22 -28.67 -16.11
CA VAL A 399 -9.94 -29.27 -15.75
C VAL A 399 -9.14 -28.35 -14.82
N PRO A 400 -8.18 -28.87 -14.00
CA PRO A 400 -7.27 -27.99 -13.26
C PRO A 400 -6.55 -27.02 -14.20
N ALA A 401 -6.67 -25.74 -13.92
CA ALA A 401 -6.04 -24.67 -14.69
C ALA A 401 -5.26 -23.75 -13.76
N LYS A 402 -4.05 -23.35 -14.16
CA LYS A 402 -3.23 -22.41 -13.40
C LYS A 402 -3.34 -21.02 -14.02
N LEU A 403 -3.71 -20.05 -13.20
CA LEU A 403 -3.53 -18.64 -13.54
C LEU A 403 -2.09 -18.28 -13.23
N ASP A 404 -1.26 -18.19 -14.25
CA ASP A 404 0.13 -17.76 -14.16
C ASP A 404 0.29 -16.32 -14.61
N ASP A 405 1.39 -15.71 -14.21
CA ASP A 405 1.84 -14.38 -14.66
C ASP A 405 0.77 -13.28 -14.59
N THR A 406 -0.13 -13.38 -13.62
CA THR A 406 -1.11 -12.33 -13.32
C THR A 406 -1.01 -11.89 -11.88
N LEU A 407 -1.11 -10.58 -11.64
CA LEU A 407 -1.21 -10.03 -10.29
C LEU A 407 -2.02 -8.74 -10.36
N ALA A 408 -3.22 -8.80 -9.82
CA ALA A 408 -4.07 -7.65 -9.58
C ALA A 408 -4.22 -7.44 -8.07
N PHE A 409 -4.68 -6.25 -7.69
CA PHE A 409 -5.00 -5.93 -6.30
C PHE A 409 -6.24 -5.05 -6.24
N MET A 410 -6.77 -4.90 -5.04
CA MET A 410 -7.92 -4.06 -4.75
C MET A 410 -7.71 -3.31 -3.43
N PHE A 411 -8.01 -2.02 -3.44
CA PHE A 411 -8.29 -1.25 -2.24
C PHE A 411 -9.80 -1.26 -2.05
N GLU A 412 -10.26 -1.93 -1.02
CA GLU A 412 -11.66 -1.90 -0.61
C GLU A 412 -11.87 -0.90 0.52
N THR A 413 -13.01 -0.21 0.49
CA THR A 413 -13.38 0.73 1.55
C THR A 413 -14.90 0.75 1.74
N ARG A 414 -15.35 0.91 2.99
CA ARG A 414 -16.77 0.86 3.35
C ARG A 414 -17.61 2.03 2.83
N VAL A 415 -16.97 3.10 2.39
CA VAL A 415 -17.66 4.34 1.99
C VAL A 415 -17.47 4.55 0.49
N PRO A 416 -18.49 5.04 -0.24
CA PRO A 416 -18.33 5.39 -1.64
C PRO A 416 -17.17 6.34 -1.88
N VAL A 417 -16.41 6.08 -2.94
CA VAL A 417 -15.28 6.89 -3.37
C VAL A 417 -15.77 7.97 -4.34
N ALA A 418 -15.52 9.23 -4.02
CA ALA A 418 -15.71 10.34 -4.94
C ALA A 418 -14.45 10.51 -5.78
N ALA A 419 -14.56 10.33 -7.10
CA ALA A 419 -13.46 10.62 -8.01
C ALA A 419 -13.21 12.13 -8.07
N THR A 420 -11.95 12.55 -8.14
CA THR A 420 -11.60 13.94 -8.38
C THR A 420 -12.05 14.37 -9.78
N THR A 421 -12.25 15.65 -10.00
CA THR A 421 -12.57 16.19 -11.33
C THR A 421 -11.48 15.82 -12.34
N GLN A 422 -10.21 15.95 -11.95
CA GLN A 422 -9.08 15.59 -12.81
C GLN A 422 -9.08 14.11 -13.21
N ALA A 423 -9.42 13.20 -12.31
CA ALA A 423 -9.51 11.77 -12.62
C ALA A 423 -10.74 11.44 -13.47
N TYR A 424 -11.88 12.07 -13.16
CA TYR A 424 -13.12 11.87 -13.92
C TYR A 424 -13.00 12.37 -15.36
N ASP A 425 -12.33 13.49 -15.59
CA ASP A 425 -12.13 14.11 -16.90
C ASP A 425 -10.85 13.68 -17.60
N ALA A 426 -10.05 12.82 -16.98
CA ALA A 426 -8.77 12.36 -17.50
C ALA A 426 -8.88 11.83 -18.94
N PRO A 427 -7.94 12.18 -19.84
CA PRO A 427 -7.95 11.68 -21.22
C PRO A 427 -7.74 10.17 -21.31
N HIS A 428 -7.13 9.56 -20.31
CA HIS A 428 -6.91 8.11 -20.21
C HIS A 428 -8.05 7.38 -19.50
N ARG A 429 -9.18 8.04 -19.19
CA ARG A 429 -10.39 7.37 -18.74
C ARG A 429 -11.12 6.73 -19.90
N GLN A 430 -11.41 5.42 -19.83
CA GLN A 430 -12.22 4.71 -20.79
C GLN A 430 -13.68 5.14 -20.68
N ARG A 431 -14.24 5.76 -21.72
CA ARG A 431 -15.60 6.31 -21.72
C ARG A 431 -16.66 5.27 -22.03
N ASP A 432 -16.25 4.17 -22.66
CA ASP A 432 -17.07 3.07 -23.15
C ASP A 432 -16.94 1.78 -22.29
N TYR A 433 -16.39 1.89 -21.09
CA TYR A 433 -16.13 0.74 -20.22
C TYR A 433 -17.39 -0.12 -19.99
N ASP A 434 -18.58 0.48 -19.92
CA ASP A 434 -19.83 -0.23 -19.72
C ASP A 434 -20.25 -1.10 -20.92
N ALA A 435 -19.67 -0.91 -22.10
CA ALA A 435 -19.97 -1.68 -23.29
C ALA A 435 -19.68 -3.18 -23.13
N VAL A 436 -18.69 -3.55 -22.31
CA VAL A 436 -18.27 -4.95 -22.07
C VAL A 436 -19.37 -5.86 -21.52
N TRP A 437 -20.46 -5.31 -20.99
CA TRP A 437 -21.60 -6.04 -20.46
C TRP A 437 -22.87 -5.99 -21.33
N GLN A 438 -22.86 -5.18 -22.40
CA GLN A 438 -24.09 -4.96 -23.21
C GLN A 438 -24.47 -6.19 -24.03
N ASP A 439 -23.49 -7.02 -24.43
CA ASP A 439 -23.71 -8.21 -25.26
C ASP A 439 -23.99 -9.49 -24.41
N ILE A 440 -24.30 -9.36 -23.13
CA ILE A 440 -24.68 -10.49 -22.29
C ILE A 440 -26.03 -11.02 -22.77
N GLU A 441 -26.05 -12.28 -23.25
CA GLU A 441 -27.25 -12.94 -23.79
C GLU A 441 -28.25 -13.33 -22.69
N ARG A 442 -29.51 -13.31 -23.06
CA ARG A 442 -30.57 -13.82 -22.23
C ARG A 442 -30.89 -15.29 -22.57
N PHE A 443 -30.51 -16.21 -21.71
CA PHE A 443 -30.75 -17.65 -21.88
C PHE A 443 -32.05 -18.12 -21.28
N PHE A 444 -32.65 -17.40 -20.34
CA PHE A 444 -33.93 -17.78 -19.73
C PHE A 444 -35.03 -17.70 -20.78
N PRO A 445 -35.80 -18.81 -21.02
CA PRO A 445 -36.85 -18.85 -22.05
C PRO A 445 -37.94 -17.80 -21.75
N ARG A 446 -38.42 -17.15 -22.81
CA ARG A 446 -39.60 -16.28 -22.66
C ARG A 446 -40.79 -17.18 -22.41
N PRO A 447 -41.71 -16.85 -21.47
CA PRO A 447 -42.98 -17.53 -21.39
C PRO A 447 -43.67 -17.49 -22.75
N THR A 448 -44.16 -18.62 -23.23
CA THR A 448 -45.00 -18.62 -24.41
C THR A 448 -46.29 -17.89 -24.03
N PRO A 449 -46.77 -16.90 -24.83
CA PRO A 449 -47.97 -16.14 -24.53
C PRO A 449 -49.23 -17.03 -24.44
#